data_ef468cc577309630fd43be4866143f5e
#
_entry.id   ef468cc577309630fd43be4866143f5e
#
_cell.length_a   1.000
_cell.length_b   1.000
_cell.length_c   1.000
_cell.angle_alpha   90.00
_cell.angle_beta   90.00
_cell.angle_gamma   90.00
#
_symmetry.space_group_name_H-M   'P 1'
#
loop_
_entity.id
_entity.type
_entity.pdbx_description
1 polymer ?
#
loop_
_entity_poly.entity_id
_entity_poly.type
_entity_poly.pdbx_seq_one_letter_code
_entity_poly.pdbx_strand_id
1 'polypeptide(L)'
;MQTLTEVGQTLQRARLQKRFTQEELAQRANVSRVTLSRMETAAKTDMSLAAVLRLARALGYELKLVERGRQRTLSDVLAEQQRGE
;
A
#
# COMPACT_ATOMS: atom_id res chain seq x y z
N MET A 1 -10.34 -4.36 -8.71
CA MET A 1 -9.45 -3.19 -8.52
C MET A 1 -9.71 -2.57 -7.17
N GLN A 2 -8.63 -2.24 -6.48
CA GLN A 2 -8.77 -1.67 -5.14
C GLN A 2 -9.06 -0.18 -5.20
N THR A 3 -9.92 0.25 -4.29
CA THR A 3 -10.16 1.67 -4.05
C THR A 3 -9.23 2.14 -2.94
N LEU A 4 -9.15 3.46 -2.74
CA LEU A 4 -8.36 4.00 -1.64
C LEU A 4 -8.88 3.49 -0.28
N THR A 5 -10.19 3.33 -0.16
CA THR A 5 -10.78 2.77 1.05
C THR A 5 -10.26 1.35 1.31
N GLU A 6 -10.23 0.53 0.28
CA GLU A 6 -9.74 -0.84 0.42
C GLU A 6 -8.25 -0.89 0.75
N VAL A 7 -7.47 0.01 0.17
CA VAL A 7 -6.04 0.11 0.50
C VAL A 7 -5.87 0.44 1.98
N GLY A 8 -6.63 1.43 2.48
CA GLY A 8 -6.56 1.80 3.88
C GLY A 8 -6.96 0.66 4.80
N GLN A 9 -8.02 -0.06 4.44
CA GLN A 9 -8.48 -1.20 5.23
C GLN A 9 -7.45 -2.34 5.23
N THR A 10 -6.81 -2.56 4.10
CA THR A 10 -5.77 -3.57 4.00
C THR A 10 -4.57 -3.22 4.90
N LEU A 11 -4.17 -1.95 4.89
CA LEU A 11 -3.10 -1.49 5.76
C LEU A 11 -3.47 -1.66 7.23
N GLN A 12 -4.71 -1.33 7.58
CA GLN A 12 -5.18 -1.50 8.96
C GLN A 12 -5.14 -2.95 9.39
N ARG A 13 -5.65 -3.85 8.55
CA ARG A 13 -5.64 -5.28 8.87
C ARG A 13 -4.22 -5.81 9.04
N ALA A 14 -3.33 -5.41 8.15
CA ALA A 14 -1.93 -5.83 8.24
C ALA A 14 -1.29 -5.31 9.53
N ARG A 15 -1.60 -4.06 9.90
CA ARG A 15 -1.10 -3.47 11.13
C ARG A 15 -1.57 -4.27 12.35
N LEU A 16 -2.86 -4.58 12.38
CA LEU A 16 -3.44 -5.33 13.49
C LEU A 16 -2.88 -6.75 13.58
N GLN A 17 -2.63 -7.38 12.45
CA GLN A 17 -2.02 -8.70 12.42
C GLN A 17 -0.60 -8.67 12.99
N LYS A 18 0.12 -7.60 12.76
CA LYS A 18 1.47 -7.41 13.31
C LYS A 18 1.44 -6.87 14.74
N ARG A 19 0.25 -6.57 15.26
CA ARG A 19 0.05 -6.06 16.62
C ARG A 19 0.73 -4.73 16.86
N PHE A 20 0.78 -3.89 15.82
CA PHE A 20 1.26 -2.53 15.95
C PHE A 20 0.13 -1.59 16.28
N THR A 21 0.39 -0.63 17.17
CA THR A 21 -0.50 0.52 17.32
C THR A 21 -0.28 1.45 16.11
N GLN A 22 -1.23 2.38 15.91
CA GLN A 22 -1.06 3.39 14.87
C GLN A 22 0.22 4.18 15.09
N GLU A 23 0.51 4.54 16.34
CA GLU A 23 1.70 5.30 16.66
C GLU A 23 2.98 4.52 16.34
N GLU A 24 3.02 3.25 16.69
CA GLU A 24 4.18 2.42 16.40
C GLU A 24 4.43 2.30 14.92
N LEU A 25 3.39 2.01 14.15
CA LEU A 25 3.54 1.89 12.70
C LEU A 25 3.94 3.21 12.07
N ALA A 26 3.29 4.31 12.50
CA ALA A 26 3.60 5.63 11.97
C ALA A 26 5.08 5.98 12.19
N GLN A 27 5.61 5.69 13.37
CA GLN A 27 7.01 5.92 13.66
C GLN A 27 7.93 5.08 12.78
N ARG A 28 7.63 3.80 12.63
CA ARG A 28 8.43 2.90 11.81
C ARG A 28 8.45 3.30 10.35
N ALA A 29 7.32 3.80 9.87
CA ALA A 29 7.16 4.19 8.47
C ALA A 29 7.58 5.64 8.21
N ASN A 30 7.89 6.39 9.25
CA ASN A 30 8.18 7.82 9.14
C ASN A 30 6.99 8.57 8.49
N VAL A 31 5.81 8.28 8.96
CA VAL A 31 4.55 8.90 8.55
C VAL A 31 3.89 9.41 9.80
N SER A 32 3.17 10.53 9.73
CA SER A 32 2.49 11.03 10.90
C SER A 32 1.33 10.12 11.30
N ARG A 33 1.07 10.02 12.60
CA ARG A 33 -0.05 9.23 13.10
C ARG A 33 -1.38 9.73 12.54
N VAL A 34 -1.52 11.03 12.39
CA VAL A 34 -2.73 11.62 11.83
C VAL A 34 -2.94 11.16 10.40
N THR A 35 -1.87 11.16 9.60
CA THR A 35 -1.95 10.66 8.23
C THR A 35 -2.37 9.20 8.20
N LEU A 36 -1.74 8.36 9.01
CA LEU A 36 -2.09 6.95 9.07
C LEU A 36 -3.55 6.76 9.51
N SER A 37 -3.98 7.47 10.53
CA SER A 37 -5.35 7.37 11.01
C SER A 37 -6.35 7.73 9.90
N ARG A 38 -6.07 8.78 9.14
CA ARG A 38 -6.93 9.18 8.04
C ARG A 38 -6.95 8.12 6.94
N MET A 39 -5.80 7.53 6.65
CA MET A 39 -5.72 6.50 5.63
C MET A 39 -6.53 5.27 6.01
N GLU A 40 -6.56 4.93 7.29
CA GLU A 40 -7.30 3.74 7.74
C GLU A 40 -8.80 3.98 7.84
N THR A 41 -9.23 5.20 8.05
CA THR A 41 -10.64 5.47 8.37
C THR A 41 -11.36 6.37 7.40
N ALA A 42 -10.66 7.30 6.75
CA ALA A 42 -11.31 8.33 5.94
C ALA A 42 -11.32 7.93 4.48
N ALA A 43 -12.45 7.42 4.04
CA ALA A 43 -12.63 6.93 2.70
C ALA A 43 -12.45 8.00 1.61
N LYS A 44 -12.51 9.26 1.97
CA LYS A 44 -12.51 10.36 0.99
C LYS A 44 -11.19 11.10 0.91
N THR A 45 -10.19 10.66 1.63
CA THR A 45 -8.91 11.36 1.65
C THR A 45 -7.96 10.74 0.64
N ASP A 46 -7.36 11.57 -0.18
CA ASP A 46 -6.32 11.10 -1.09
C ASP A 46 -5.12 10.61 -0.30
N MET A 47 -4.53 9.54 -0.78
CA MET A 47 -3.36 8.96 -0.14
C MET A 47 -2.12 9.31 -0.95
N SER A 48 -1.08 9.73 -0.26
CA SER A 48 0.24 9.87 -0.89
C SER A 48 0.79 8.49 -1.18
N LEU A 49 1.22 8.27 -2.41
CA LEU A 49 1.86 7.01 -2.78
C LEU A 49 3.11 6.79 -1.94
N ALA A 50 3.86 7.84 -1.65
CA ALA A 50 5.04 7.73 -0.82
C ALA A 50 4.69 7.21 0.59
N ALA A 51 3.60 7.71 1.17
CA ALA A 51 3.16 7.25 2.48
C ALA A 51 2.73 5.79 2.44
N VAL A 52 1.99 5.39 1.40
CA VAL A 52 1.56 4.00 1.23
C VAL A 52 2.77 3.08 1.12
N LEU A 53 3.77 3.47 0.34
CA LEU A 53 4.98 2.67 0.18
C LEU A 53 5.73 2.51 1.50
N ARG A 54 5.86 3.59 2.26
CA ARG A 54 6.54 3.54 3.56
C ARG A 54 5.82 2.63 4.53
N LEU A 55 4.50 2.73 4.58
CA LEU A 55 3.69 1.91 5.47
C LEU A 55 3.77 0.44 5.06
N ALA A 56 3.67 0.16 3.77
CA ALA A 56 3.78 -1.21 3.28
C ALA A 56 5.12 -1.83 3.65
N ARG A 57 6.21 -1.09 3.45
CA ARG A 57 7.54 -1.58 3.81
C ARG A 57 7.68 -1.85 5.30
N ALA A 58 7.16 -0.94 6.12
CA ALA A 58 7.21 -1.12 7.58
C ALA A 58 6.44 -2.35 8.01
N LEU A 59 5.44 -2.76 7.26
CA LEU A 59 4.64 -3.95 7.52
C LEU A 59 5.24 -5.21 6.87
N GLY A 60 6.30 -5.08 6.10
CA GLY A 60 6.92 -6.21 5.43
C GLY A 60 6.28 -6.57 4.10
N TYR A 61 5.54 -5.65 3.49
CA TYR A 61 4.87 -5.86 2.22
C TYR A 61 5.54 -5.05 1.12
N GLU A 62 5.28 -5.47 -0.12
CA GLU A 62 5.68 -4.72 -1.30
C GLU A 62 4.46 -4.28 -2.05
N LEU A 63 4.57 -3.14 -2.73
CA LEU A 63 3.55 -2.71 -3.68
C LEU A 63 3.98 -3.13 -5.07
N LYS A 64 3.05 -3.74 -5.78
CA LYS A 64 3.28 -4.14 -7.16
C LYS A 64 2.11 -3.67 -8.01
N LEU A 65 2.41 -3.30 -9.23
CA LEU A 65 1.39 -3.01 -10.22
C LEU A 65 1.12 -4.30 -10.98
N VAL A 66 -0.13 -4.72 -10.96
CA VAL A 66 -0.55 -5.92 -11.69
C VAL A 66 -1.52 -5.52 -12.78
N GLU A 67 -1.42 -6.19 -13.90
CA GLU A 67 -2.33 -5.94 -15.00
C GLU A 67 -3.72 -6.43 -14.61
N ARG A 68 -4.69 -5.56 -14.82
CA ARG A 68 -6.06 -5.88 -14.46
C ARG A 68 -6.54 -7.11 -15.21
N GLY A 69 -7.07 -8.07 -14.47
CA GLY A 69 -7.62 -9.28 -15.05
C GLY A 69 -6.60 -10.36 -15.40
N ARG A 70 -5.31 -10.06 -15.41
CA ARG A 70 -4.27 -11.02 -15.78
C ARG A 70 -3.25 -11.26 -14.68
N GLN A 71 -3.28 -10.45 -13.66
CA GLN A 71 -2.41 -10.59 -12.50
C GLN A 71 -0.91 -10.62 -12.84
N ARG A 72 -0.51 -9.84 -13.86
CA ARG A 72 0.89 -9.69 -14.20
C ARG A 72 1.45 -8.42 -13.56
N THR A 73 2.70 -8.49 -13.14
CA THR A 73 3.38 -7.33 -12.57
C THR A 73 3.84 -6.39 -13.68
N LEU A 74 4.16 -5.16 -13.29
CA LEU A 74 4.74 -4.21 -14.24
C LEU A 74 6.01 -4.76 -14.86
N SER A 75 6.83 -5.42 -14.06
CA SER A 75 8.07 -6.02 -14.57
C SER A 75 7.79 -7.05 -15.65
N ASP A 76 6.75 -7.88 -15.47
CA ASP A 76 6.37 -8.87 -16.47
C ASP A 76 5.94 -8.20 -17.77
N VAL A 77 5.16 -7.14 -17.68
CA VAL A 77 4.69 -6.42 -18.86
C VAL A 77 5.87 -5.80 -19.60
N LEU A 78 6.79 -5.18 -18.90
CA LEU A 78 7.96 -4.56 -19.52
C LEU A 78 8.85 -5.62 -20.18
N ALA A 79 9.03 -6.77 -19.55
CA ALA A 79 9.81 -7.84 -20.11
C ALA A 79 9.17 -8.37 -21.41
N GLU A 80 7.85 -8.49 -21.42
CA GLU A 80 7.13 -8.92 -22.63
C GLU A 80 7.29 -7.92 -23.76
N GLN A 81 7.19 -6.64 -23.45
CA GLN A 81 7.36 -5.60 -24.46
C GLN A 81 8.75 -5.63 -25.07
N GLN A 82 9.76 -5.87 -24.25
CA GLN A 82 11.14 -5.94 -24.74
C GLN A 82 11.37 -7.16 -25.62
N ARG A 83 10.68 -8.26 -25.32
CA ARG A 83 10.82 -9.49 -26.11
C ARG A 83 9.87 -9.55 -27.28
N GLY A 84 8.77 -8.84 -27.20
CA GLY A 84 7.69 -8.92 -28.16
C GLY A 84 7.97 -8.19 -29.46
N GLU A 85 9.13 -7.62 -29.55
CA GLU A 85 9.50 -6.95 -30.77
C GLU A 85 9.83 -7.95 -31.85
#